data_5d0bbbb91ffd21b7e418c5b20d4ca54b
#
_entry.id   5d0bbbb91ffd21b7e418c5b20d4ca54b
#
_cell.length_a   1.000
_cell.length_b   1.000
_cell.length_c   1.000
_cell.angle_alpha   90.00
_cell.angle_beta   90.00
_cell.angle_gamma   90.00
#
_symmetry.space_group_name_H-M   'P 1'
#
loop_
_entity.id
_entity.type
_entity.pdbx_description
1 polymer ?
#
loop_
_entity_poly.entity_id
_entity_poly.type
_entity_poly.pdbx_seq_one_letter_code
_entity_poly.pdbx_strand_id
1 'polypeptide(L)'
;MIDQLVGTLEKALPAAELLVTEPFLHYGPDRIYNNLTDLFLANDTPGFRALVDLRSGLLRPAGIAAALRAELFAAGWLVESAPDLGARFRLKYVSLEASTVCNQGCYFCPVSVDRRQDHFMSMEMYESVVAQLAAHRSTIEGVSMINYNEPTADKRFLDQVRVLKRYGLPPAVLTNGTGLTPARTDAILEMGGLYYLSINLSTLDRERYRHDRDGDHLPLVLRNVDYLKDKPLAPRMDIAVLGGGDEVHRQDFAAIRARFAGSRFEVHFYEVMNRAGALPIGLHPLGRHQRLCGCEQTGSRPVQWVHINPLGQCVLCCQDYHDRYVVGDLHEETLDAILSGPRMSLMRRWVYGMEAAPDDFICRQCIYAITS
;
A
#
# COMPACT_ATOMS: atom_id res chain seq x y z
N MET A 1 -3.91 14.00 -32.02
CA MET A 1 -4.18 13.39 -30.71
C MET A 1 -4.15 14.46 -29.62
N ILE A 2 -4.65 15.66 -29.92
CA ILE A 2 -4.75 16.83 -29.01
C ILE A 2 -6.22 17.22 -28.77
N ASP A 3 -7.16 16.61 -29.50
CA ASP A 3 -8.58 17.05 -29.54
C ASP A 3 -9.53 16.24 -28.61
N GLN A 4 -9.02 15.42 -27.68
CA GLN A 4 -9.88 14.67 -26.75
C GLN A 4 -9.82 15.15 -25.28
N LEU A 5 -9.23 16.31 -25.01
CA LEU A 5 -9.17 16.92 -23.67
C LEU A 5 -10.09 18.17 -23.54
N VAL A 6 -10.94 18.44 -24.50
CA VAL A 6 -11.89 19.57 -24.45
C VAL A 6 -13.24 19.06 -23.94
N GLY A 7 -13.34 18.83 -22.64
CA GLY A 7 -14.57 18.39 -21.98
C GLY A 7 -14.61 18.61 -20.47
N THR A 8 -13.57 19.15 -19.88
CA THR A 8 -13.61 19.66 -18.49
C THR A 8 -14.22 21.06 -18.53
N LEU A 9 -15.46 21.21 -18.03
CA LEU A 9 -16.01 22.49 -17.62
C LEU A 9 -14.89 23.26 -16.89
N GLU A 10 -14.44 24.39 -17.47
CA GLU A 10 -13.55 25.34 -16.80
C GLU A 10 -14.28 25.76 -15.51
N LYS A 11 -13.93 25.15 -14.40
CA LYS A 11 -14.39 25.64 -13.08
C LYS A 11 -13.83 27.05 -12.94
N ALA A 12 -14.71 28.03 -12.87
CA ALA A 12 -14.29 29.40 -12.60
C ALA A 12 -13.40 29.42 -11.35
N LEU A 13 -12.27 30.13 -11.41
CA LEU A 13 -11.37 30.25 -10.28
C LEU A 13 -12.12 30.89 -9.11
N PRO A 14 -12.23 30.21 -7.93
CA PRO A 14 -12.88 30.78 -6.76
C PRO A 14 -12.13 32.02 -6.24
N ALA A 15 -12.80 32.82 -5.40
CA ALA A 15 -12.13 33.91 -4.68
C ALA A 15 -10.94 33.35 -3.90
N ALA A 16 -9.83 34.10 -3.89
CA ALA A 16 -8.57 33.62 -3.31
C ALA A 16 -8.68 33.24 -1.81
N GLU A 17 -9.58 33.87 -1.11
CA GLU A 17 -9.88 33.66 0.31
C GLU A 17 -10.56 32.31 0.58
N LEU A 18 -11.20 31.74 -0.44
CA LEU A 18 -11.85 30.42 -0.38
C LEU A 18 -10.89 29.29 -0.74
N LEU A 19 -9.68 29.59 -1.21
CA LEU A 19 -8.70 28.59 -1.61
C LEU A 19 -7.85 28.16 -0.42
N VAL A 20 -7.59 26.85 -0.38
CA VAL A 20 -6.65 26.22 0.55
C VAL A 20 -5.70 25.31 -0.23
N THR A 21 -4.55 25.04 0.34
CA THR A 21 -3.66 23.98 -0.20
C THR A 21 -4.37 22.64 -0.13
N GLU A 22 -4.22 21.83 -1.17
CA GLU A 22 -4.68 20.44 -1.17
C GLU A 22 -4.11 19.71 0.07
N PRO A 23 -4.93 19.14 0.97
CA PRO A 23 -4.44 18.53 2.20
C PRO A 23 -3.57 17.29 1.98
N PHE A 24 -3.82 16.54 0.90
CA PHE A 24 -3.18 15.24 0.66
C PHE A 24 -1.88 15.35 -0.14
N LEU A 25 -1.15 16.46 0.01
CA LEU A 25 0.17 16.63 -0.59
C LEU A 25 1.26 15.94 0.24
N HIS A 26 2.18 15.29 -0.45
CA HIS A 26 3.42 14.79 0.13
C HIS A 26 4.58 15.74 -0.24
N TYR A 27 5.19 16.34 0.77
CA TYR A 27 6.30 17.29 0.60
C TYR A 27 7.63 16.57 0.76
N GLY A 28 8.28 16.25 -0.35
CA GLY A 28 9.67 15.75 -0.38
C GLY A 28 10.69 16.87 -0.60
N PRO A 29 11.99 16.56 -0.48
CA PRO A 29 13.06 17.53 -0.67
C PRO A 29 13.16 18.05 -2.11
N ASP A 30 12.91 17.21 -3.09
CA ASP A 30 13.08 17.51 -4.51
C ASP A 30 11.78 17.84 -5.23
N ARG A 31 10.63 17.47 -4.65
CA ARG A 31 9.33 17.59 -5.29
C ARG A 31 8.20 17.51 -4.28
N ILE A 32 7.07 18.10 -4.65
CA ILE A 32 5.78 17.87 -3.99
C ILE A 32 4.96 16.92 -4.86
N TYR A 33 4.38 15.91 -4.24
CA TYR A 33 3.50 14.94 -4.91
C TYR A 33 2.06 15.10 -4.45
N ASN A 34 1.12 15.10 -5.39
CA ASN A 34 -0.31 15.17 -5.11
C ASN A 34 -0.90 13.74 -5.16
N ASN A 35 -1.31 13.22 -4.02
CA ASN A 35 -1.86 11.87 -3.89
C ASN A 35 -3.20 11.65 -4.61
N LEU A 36 -3.90 12.72 -5.02
CA LEU A 36 -5.17 12.62 -5.74
C LEU A 36 -5.02 12.70 -7.26
N THR A 37 -4.05 13.49 -7.76
CA THR A 37 -3.89 13.74 -9.20
C THR A 37 -2.72 12.97 -9.81
N ASP A 38 -1.83 12.38 -9.01
CA ASP A 38 -0.56 11.77 -9.43
C ASP A 38 0.45 12.76 -10.04
N LEU A 39 0.26 14.04 -9.85
CA LEU A 39 1.15 15.06 -10.37
C LEU A 39 2.31 15.34 -9.41
N PHE A 40 3.41 15.81 -9.96
CA PHE A 40 4.59 16.28 -9.23
C PHE A 40 4.88 17.74 -9.57
N LEU A 41 5.31 18.50 -8.55
CA LEU A 41 5.94 19.80 -8.71
C LEU A 41 7.40 19.69 -8.28
N ALA A 42 8.32 19.95 -9.19
CA ALA A 42 9.75 19.96 -8.91
C ALA A 42 10.15 21.22 -8.10
N ASN A 43 11.22 21.10 -7.31
CA ASN A 43 11.66 22.14 -6.36
C ASN A 43 12.19 23.43 -7.03
N ASP A 44 12.49 23.42 -8.32
CA ASP A 44 12.90 24.57 -9.11
C ASP A 44 11.72 25.42 -9.66
N THR A 45 10.47 24.96 -9.45
CA THR A 45 9.28 25.61 -9.99
C THR A 45 8.72 26.71 -9.06
N PRO A 46 8.08 27.77 -9.62
CA PRO A 46 7.37 28.75 -8.79
C PRO A 46 6.24 28.16 -7.96
N GLY A 47 5.56 27.14 -8.50
CA GLY A 47 4.49 26.41 -7.80
C GLY A 47 4.97 25.71 -6.54
N PHE A 48 6.11 25.02 -6.61
CA PHE A 48 6.72 24.38 -5.44
C PHE A 48 6.98 25.40 -4.33
N ARG A 49 7.64 26.52 -4.66
CA ARG A 49 7.96 27.58 -3.68
C ARG A 49 6.70 28.14 -3.05
N ALA A 50 5.68 28.45 -3.86
CA ALA A 50 4.41 28.95 -3.37
C ALA A 50 3.73 27.99 -2.38
N LEU A 51 3.73 26.66 -2.66
CA LEU A 51 3.15 25.66 -1.77
C LEU A 51 3.95 25.48 -0.48
N VAL A 52 5.27 25.56 -0.53
CA VAL A 52 6.14 25.55 0.67
C VAL A 52 5.87 26.77 1.54
N ASP A 53 5.77 27.95 0.95
CA ASP A 53 5.48 29.21 1.68
C ASP A 53 4.07 29.21 2.28
N LEU A 54 3.09 28.65 1.58
CA LEU A 54 1.73 28.46 2.12
C LEU A 54 1.75 27.53 3.34
N ARG A 55 2.45 26.39 3.23
CA ARG A 55 2.58 25.41 4.32
C ARG A 55 3.25 26.02 5.55
N SER A 56 4.24 26.88 5.34
CA SER A 56 4.99 27.56 6.41
C SER A 56 4.26 28.78 6.98
N GLY A 57 3.10 29.16 6.41
CA GLY A 57 2.36 30.37 6.80
C GLY A 57 2.99 31.68 6.36
N LEU A 58 4.04 31.64 5.55
CA LEU A 58 4.73 32.81 4.99
C LEU A 58 3.94 33.47 3.87
N LEU A 59 3.04 32.72 3.24
CA LEU A 59 2.18 33.18 2.15
C LEU A 59 0.72 32.79 2.43
N ARG A 60 -0.21 33.52 1.82
CA ARG A 60 -1.63 33.14 1.73
C ARG A 60 -2.01 32.99 0.26
N PRO A 61 -3.07 32.22 -0.10
CA PRO A 61 -3.47 32.06 -1.50
C PRO A 61 -3.70 33.39 -2.23
N ALA A 62 -4.22 34.42 -1.54
CA ALA A 62 -4.41 35.77 -2.09
C ALA A 62 -3.08 36.45 -2.46
N GLY A 63 -1.96 36.09 -1.85
CA GLY A 63 -0.63 36.65 -2.16
C GLY A 63 0.05 35.99 -3.37
N ILE A 64 -0.50 34.90 -3.93
CA ILE A 64 0.01 34.27 -5.12
C ILE A 64 -0.43 35.07 -6.36
N ALA A 65 0.48 35.30 -7.32
CA ALA A 65 0.16 35.93 -8.60
C ALA A 65 -1.03 35.22 -9.27
N ALA A 66 -1.98 35.98 -9.82
CA ALA A 66 -3.25 35.42 -10.30
C ALA A 66 -3.09 34.29 -11.32
N ALA A 67 -2.14 34.42 -12.27
CA ALA A 67 -1.85 33.38 -13.26
C ALA A 67 -1.37 32.07 -12.60
N LEU A 68 -0.37 32.14 -11.71
CA LEU A 68 0.14 30.97 -10.99
C LEU A 68 -0.93 30.34 -10.10
N ARG A 69 -1.77 31.16 -9.44
CA ARG A 69 -2.86 30.66 -8.62
C ARG A 69 -3.89 29.90 -9.45
N ALA A 70 -4.22 30.38 -10.66
CA ALA A 70 -5.10 29.69 -11.58
C ALA A 70 -4.51 28.35 -12.04
N GLU A 71 -3.22 28.30 -12.38
CA GLU A 71 -2.50 27.07 -12.74
C GLU A 71 -2.53 26.06 -11.59
N LEU A 72 -2.21 26.50 -10.37
CA LEU A 72 -2.20 25.62 -9.19
C LEU A 72 -3.61 25.09 -8.86
N PHE A 73 -4.64 25.91 -9.04
CA PHE A 73 -6.02 25.48 -8.85
C PHE A 73 -6.45 24.47 -9.93
N ALA A 74 -6.21 24.76 -11.20
CA ALA A 74 -6.55 23.87 -12.32
C ALA A 74 -5.88 22.50 -12.21
N ALA A 75 -4.65 22.46 -11.69
CA ALA A 75 -3.91 21.21 -11.49
C ALA A 75 -4.19 20.52 -10.11
N GLY A 76 -5.09 21.06 -9.28
CA GLY A 76 -5.51 20.50 -8.01
C GLY A 76 -4.49 20.64 -6.88
N TRP A 77 -3.56 21.60 -6.97
CA TRP A 77 -2.62 21.94 -5.88
C TRP A 77 -3.24 22.89 -4.86
N LEU A 78 -4.14 23.72 -5.34
CA LEU A 78 -5.06 24.51 -4.53
C LEU A 78 -6.47 24.00 -4.78
N VAL A 79 -7.28 24.00 -3.75
CA VAL A 79 -8.68 23.55 -3.80
C VAL A 79 -9.57 24.54 -3.07
N GLU A 80 -10.85 24.54 -3.38
CA GLU A 80 -11.82 25.29 -2.60
C GLU A 80 -11.98 24.65 -1.22
N SER A 81 -11.98 25.49 -0.18
CA SER A 81 -12.24 25.05 1.19
C SER A 81 -13.65 24.49 1.30
N ALA A 82 -13.77 23.22 1.65
CA ALA A 82 -15.02 22.51 1.80
C ALA A 82 -14.99 21.61 3.04
N PRO A 83 -16.14 21.36 3.70
CA PRO A 83 -16.19 20.52 4.89
C PRO A 83 -15.79 19.08 4.67
N ASP A 84 -15.93 18.59 3.44
CA ASP A 84 -15.74 17.17 3.05
C ASP A 84 -14.42 16.88 2.35
N LEU A 85 -13.42 17.75 2.47
CA LEU A 85 -12.09 17.53 1.87
C LEU A 85 -11.50 16.17 2.24
N GLY A 86 -11.83 15.65 3.42
CA GLY A 86 -11.43 14.30 3.85
C GLY A 86 -12.10 13.14 3.10
N ALA A 87 -13.22 13.37 2.41
CA ALA A 87 -13.95 12.32 1.70
C ALA A 87 -13.28 11.90 0.37
N ARG A 88 -12.34 12.72 -0.14
CA ARG A 88 -11.70 12.48 -1.43
C ARG A 88 -10.64 11.38 -1.34
N PHE A 89 -10.54 10.58 -2.39
CA PHE A 89 -9.56 9.51 -2.52
C PHE A 89 -9.23 9.27 -4.00
N ARG A 90 -8.13 8.56 -4.24
CA ARG A 90 -7.75 8.01 -5.54
C ARG A 90 -7.27 6.59 -5.34
N LEU A 91 -8.12 5.61 -5.62
CA LEU A 91 -7.76 4.21 -5.41
C LEU A 91 -6.75 3.74 -6.46
N LYS A 92 -5.51 3.45 -6.01
CA LYS A 92 -4.40 2.96 -6.84
C LYS A 92 -3.98 1.54 -6.45
N TYR A 93 -4.10 1.21 -5.18
CA TYR A 93 -3.61 -0.05 -4.65
C TYR A 93 -4.64 -0.71 -3.76
N VAL A 94 -4.67 -2.01 -3.80
CA VAL A 94 -5.57 -2.82 -2.99
C VAL A 94 -4.77 -3.87 -2.23
N SER A 95 -5.11 -4.07 -0.97
CA SER A 95 -4.75 -5.26 -0.21
C SER A 95 -6.03 -6.06 0.01
N LEU A 96 -6.15 -7.20 -0.65
CA LEU A 96 -7.30 -8.09 -0.55
C LEU A 96 -6.87 -9.39 0.12
N GLU A 97 -7.12 -9.48 1.40
CA GLU A 97 -6.81 -10.64 2.22
C GLU A 97 -7.98 -11.63 2.18
N ALA A 98 -7.88 -12.69 1.38
CA ALA A 98 -8.97 -13.66 1.22
C ALA A 98 -9.03 -14.71 2.33
N SER A 99 -8.00 -14.81 3.17
CA SER A 99 -7.98 -15.70 4.35
C SER A 99 -7.00 -15.18 5.40
N THR A 100 -7.16 -15.58 6.66
CA THR A 100 -6.19 -15.30 7.74
C THR A 100 -5.07 -16.32 7.82
N VAL A 101 -5.08 -17.36 6.97
CA VAL A 101 -4.22 -18.53 7.12
C VAL A 101 -2.82 -18.25 6.58
N CYS A 102 -1.82 -18.59 7.39
CA CYS A 102 -0.42 -18.67 6.98
C CYS A 102 0.18 -19.99 7.49
N ASN A 103 1.00 -20.63 6.67
CA ASN A 103 1.68 -21.87 7.00
C ASN A 103 3.05 -21.66 7.68
N GLN A 104 3.36 -20.41 8.10
CA GLN A 104 4.57 -20.03 8.83
C GLN A 104 4.24 -19.14 10.02
N GLY A 105 5.13 -19.13 11.02
CA GLY A 105 5.10 -18.27 12.20
C GLY A 105 6.33 -17.36 12.25
N CYS A 106 6.56 -16.53 11.21
CA CYS A 106 7.79 -15.73 11.09
C CYS A 106 7.92 -14.74 12.26
N TYR A 107 9.11 -14.69 12.91
CA TYR A 107 9.36 -13.81 14.06
C TYR A 107 9.10 -12.32 13.80
N PHE A 108 9.17 -11.89 12.54
CA PHE A 108 8.93 -10.53 12.09
C PHE A 108 7.48 -10.24 11.65
N CYS A 109 6.57 -11.17 11.91
CA CYS A 109 5.15 -11.05 11.57
C CYS A 109 4.28 -11.13 12.83
N PRO A 110 3.29 -10.27 13.02
CA PRO A 110 2.39 -10.32 14.17
C PRO A 110 1.68 -11.68 14.37
N VAL A 111 1.52 -12.46 13.31
CA VAL A 111 0.96 -13.84 13.37
C VAL A 111 1.74 -14.75 14.32
N SER A 112 3.04 -14.51 14.54
CA SER A 112 3.86 -15.28 15.48
C SER A 112 3.58 -14.94 16.95
N VAL A 113 3.05 -13.76 17.21
CA VAL A 113 2.80 -13.24 18.58
C VAL A 113 1.34 -13.45 18.98
N ASP A 114 0.43 -13.17 18.05
CA ASP A 114 -1.01 -13.27 18.27
C ASP A 114 -1.68 -13.80 17.00
N ARG A 115 -1.86 -15.11 16.92
CA ARG A 115 -2.43 -15.76 15.75
C ARG A 115 -3.94 -15.55 15.68
N ARG A 116 -4.41 -14.93 14.61
CA ARG A 116 -5.84 -14.76 14.33
C ARG A 116 -6.53 -16.12 14.10
N GLN A 117 -7.81 -16.19 14.43
CA GLN A 117 -8.63 -17.37 14.09
C GLN A 117 -8.65 -17.59 12.57
N ASP A 118 -8.60 -18.86 12.15
CA ASP A 118 -8.68 -19.20 10.73
C ASP A 118 -10.05 -18.78 10.17
N HIS A 119 -9.99 -17.94 9.13
CA HIS A 119 -11.15 -17.48 8.40
C HIS A 119 -10.86 -17.46 6.89
N PHE A 120 -11.89 -17.75 6.08
CA PHE A 120 -11.80 -17.72 4.62
C PHE A 120 -12.99 -16.93 4.07
N MET A 121 -12.72 -15.86 3.34
CA MET A 121 -13.73 -15.15 2.55
C MET A 121 -14.38 -16.14 1.55
N SER A 122 -15.69 -16.14 1.42
CA SER A 122 -16.34 -16.97 0.39
C SER A 122 -15.95 -16.49 -1.02
N MET A 123 -16.00 -17.36 -2.02
CA MET A 123 -15.68 -16.96 -3.40
C MET A 123 -16.74 -16.00 -3.97
N GLU A 124 -17.99 -16.09 -3.52
CA GLU A 124 -19.06 -15.17 -3.87
C GLU A 124 -18.74 -13.77 -3.34
N MET A 125 -18.30 -13.65 -2.08
CA MET A 125 -17.90 -12.38 -1.50
C MET A 125 -16.62 -11.85 -2.18
N TYR A 126 -15.64 -12.73 -2.43
CA TYR A 126 -14.42 -12.35 -3.15
C TYR A 126 -14.74 -11.76 -4.53
N GLU A 127 -15.60 -12.39 -5.30
CA GLU A 127 -16.02 -11.92 -6.61
C GLU A 127 -16.83 -10.62 -6.52
N SER A 128 -17.71 -10.49 -5.53
CA SER A 128 -18.47 -9.24 -5.28
C SER A 128 -17.52 -8.07 -4.98
N VAL A 129 -16.51 -8.28 -4.14
CA VAL A 129 -15.46 -7.29 -3.86
C VAL A 129 -14.70 -6.92 -5.13
N VAL A 130 -14.25 -7.91 -5.89
CA VAL A 130 -13.50 -7.70 -7.14
C VAL A 130 -14.35 -6.95 -8.18
N ALA A 131 -15.64 -7.23 -8.28
CA ALA A 131 -16.56 -6.51 -9.16
C ALA A 131 -16.66 -5.01 -8.79
N GLN A 132 -16.71 -4.67 -7.49
CA GLN A 132 -16.69 -3.28 -7.04
C GLN A 132 -15.33 -2.60 -7.31
N LEU A 133 -14.22 -3.29 -7.08
CA LEU A 133 -12.88 -2.79 -7.41
C LEU A 133 -12.72 -2.50 -8.91
N ALA A 134 -13.37 -3.27 -9.78
CA ALA A 134 -13.30 -3.09 -11.22
C ALA A 134 -13.88 -1.75 -11.72
N ALA A 135 -14.71 -1.07 -10.94
CA ALA A 135 -15.13 0.30 -11.23
C ALA A 135 -13.93 1.28 -11.25
N HIS A 136 -12.89 0.99 -10.48
CA HIS A 136 -11.66 1.76 -10.37
C HIS A 136 -10.48 1.21 -11.19
N ARG A 137 -10.70 0.24 -12.10
CA ARG A 137 -9.61 -0.43 -12.83
C ARG A 137 -8.68 0.50 -13.61
N SER A 138 -9.17 1.68 -13.99
CA SER A 138 -8.35 2.68 -14.70
C SER A 138 -7.30 3.36 -13.83
N THR A 139 -7.45 3.30 -12.50
CA THR A 139 -6.50 3.89 -11.54
C THR A 139 -5.80 2.83 -10.69
N ILE A 140 -6.35 1.62 -10.58
CA ILE A 140 -5.73 0.52 -9.83
C ILE A 140 -4.50 -0.01 -10.57
N GLU A 141 -3.33 0.14 -9.95
CA GLU A 141 -2.04 -0.37 -10.44
C GLU A 141 -1.77 -1.81 -9.97
N GLY A 142 -2.32 -2.22 -8.83
CA GLY A 142 -2.10 -3.57 -8.30
C GLY A 142 -3.09 -3.98 -7.21
N VAL A 143 -3.51 -5.25 -7.27
CA VAL A 143 -4.29 -5.90 -6.21
C VAL A 143 -3.38 -6.90 -5.51
N SER A 144 -2.86 -6.53 -4.35
CA SER A 144 -2.05 -7.41 -3.49
C SER A 144 -2.95 -8.41 -2.79
N MET A 145 -2.73 -9.70 -3.03
CA MET A 145 -3.54 -10.79 -2.48
C MET A 145 -3.11 -11.18 -1.06
N ILE A 146 -2.61 -10.21 -0.31
CA ILE A 146 -2.03 -10.43 1.03
C ILE A 146 -2.29 -9.24 1.95
N ASN A 147 -2.39 -9.55 3.25
CA ASN A 147 -2.07 -8.64 4.33
C ASN A 147 -1.17 -9.37 5.34
N TYR A 148 -1.72 -10.32 6.11
CA TYR A 148 -0.97 -11.15 7.07
C TYR A 148 -1.18 -12.66 6.86
N ASN A 149 -1.69 -13.05 5.71
CA ASN A 149 -1.85 -14.43 5.27
C ASN A 149 -0.69 -14.90 4.38
N GLU A 150 -0.69 -16.16 4.01
CA GLU A 150 0.03 -16.69 2.86
C GLU A 150 -0.96 -17.01 1.75
N PRO A 151 -1.04 -16.22 0.66
CA PRO A 151 -2.07 -16.39 -0.36
C PRO A 151 -2.02 -17.77 -1.01
N THR A 152 -0.82 -18.34 -1.19
CA THR A 152 -0.67 -19.66 -1.82
C THR A 152 -1.02 -20.83 -0.89
N ALA A 153 -1.28 -20.59 0.40
CA ALA A 153 -1.81 -21.59 1.32
C ALA A 153 -3.31 -21.84 1.10
N ASP A 154 -4.03 -20.89 0.53
CA ASP A 154 -5.43 -21.08 0.14
C ASP A 154 -5.49 -22.00 -1.11
N LYS A 155 -6.31 -23.05 -1.03
CA LYS A 155 -6.51 -23.98 -2.15
C LYS A 155 -7.15 -23.31 -3.37
N ARG A 156 -7.90 -22.22 -3.15
CA ARG A 156 -8.61 -21.42 -4.17
C ARG A 156 -7.75 -20.32 -4.78
N PHE A 157 -6.47 -20.23 -4.43
CA PHE A 157 -5.56 -19.18 -4.88
C PHE A 157 -5.59 -18.96 -6.41
N LEU A 158 -5.55 -20.03 -7.21
CA LEU A 158 -5.62 -19.91 -8.67
C LEU A 158 -6.99 -19.38 -9.16
N ASP A 159 -8.06 -19.74 -8.47
CA ASP A 159 -9.41 -19.23 -8.80
C ASP A 159 -9.53 -17.75 -8.46
N GLN A 160 -8.94 -17.32 -7.35
CA GLN A 160 -8.85 -15.91 -6.98
C GLN A 160 -8.06 -15.09 -8.03
N VAL A 161 -6.93 -15.61 -8.54
CA VAL A 161 -6.16 -14.99 -9.63
C VAL A 161 -7.02 -14.91 -10.91
N ARG A 162 -7.76 -15.98 -11.26
CA ARG A 162 -8.67 -15.97 -12.43
C ARG A 162 -9.77 -14.93 -12.31
N VAL A 163 -10.36 -14.76 -11.12
CA VAL A 163 -11.38 -13.74 -10.87
C VAL A 163 -10.79 -12.35 -11.09
N LEU A 164 -9.65 -11.99 -10.49
CA LEU A 164 -9.00 -10.69 -10.71
C LEU A 164 -8.78 -10.42 -12.20
N LYS A 165 -8.20 -11.38 -12.92
CA LYS A 165 -7.93 -11.24 -14.36
C LYS A 165 -9.21 -11.10 -15.20
N ARG A 166 -10.27 -11.84 -14.88
CA ARG A 166 -11.56 -11.72 -15.55
C ARG A 166 -12.15 -10.33 -15.47
N TYR A 167 -11.94 -9.63 -14.35
CA TYR A 167 -12.38 -8.25 -14.15
C TYR A 167 -11.33 -7.20 -14.61
N GLY A 168 -10.24 -7.62 -15.23
CA GLY A 168 -9.19 -6.72 -15.75
C GLY A 168 -8.37 -6.05 -14.65
N LEU A 169 -8.30 -6.64 -13.45
CA LEU A 169 -7.51 -6.14 -12.34
C LEU A 169 -6.14 -6.83 -12.29
N PRO A 170 -5.05 -6.10 -11.99
CA PRO A 170 -3.67 -6.62 -12.02
C PRO A 170 -3.33 -7.34 -10.70
N PRO A 171 -3.20 -8.71 -10.69
CA PRO A 171 -2.88 -9.44 -9.48
C PRO A 171 -1.42 -9.26 -9.09
N ALA A 172 -1.17 -8.86 -7.85
CA ALA A 172 0.14 -8.78 -7.22
C ALA A 172 0.24 -9.83 -6.10
N VAL A 173 1.28 -10.67 -6.14
CA VAL A 173 1.48 -11.75 -5.18
C VAL A 173 2.74 -11.52 -4.38
N LEU A 174 2.57 -11.41 -3.06
CA LEU A 174 3.65 -11.47 -2.09
C LEU A 174 3.49 -12.78 -1.33
N THR A 175 4.55 -13.58 -1.23
CA THR A 175 4.45 -14.96 -0.74
C THR A 175 5.74 -15.40 -0.06
N ASN A 176 5.63 -16.39 0.82
CA ASN A 176 6.79 -17.09 1.35
C ASN A 176 7.38 -18.13 0.37
N GLY A 177 6.79 -18.30 -0.80
CA GLY A 177 7.26 -19.18 -1.87
C GLY A 177 6.92 -20.66 -1.73
N THR A 178 6.36 -21.10 -0.61
CA THR A 178 6.08 -22.53 -0.37
C THR A 178 5.06 -23.09 -1.35
N GLY A 179 4.06 -22.30 -1.73
CA GLY A 179 2.97 -22.74 -2.59
C GLY A 179 3.15 -22.43 -4.08
N LEU A 180 4.24 -21.79 -4.51
CA LEU A 180 4.56 -21.56 -5.93
C LEU A 180 5.16 -22.81 -6.59
N THR A 181 4.46 -23.93 -6.50
CA THR A 181 4.87 -25.17 -7.14
C THR A 181 4.99 -25.00 -8.66
N PRO A 182 5.79 -25.85 -9.37
CA PRO A 182 5.87 -25.83 -10.83
C PRO A 182 4.50 -25.79 -11.51
N ALA A 183 3.57 -26.63 -11.12
CA ALA A 183 2.22 -26.67 -11.69
C ALA A 183 1.44 -25.37 -11.50
N ARG A 184 1.53 -24.74 -10.33
CA ARG A 184 0.88 -23.44 -10.08
C ARG A 184 1.56 -22.31 -10.85
N THR A 185 2.90 -22.32 -10.94
CA THR A 185 3.66 -21.38 -11.74
C THR A 185 3.25 -21.44 -13.21
N ASP A 186 3.17 -22.64 -13.78
CA ASP A 186 2.76 -22.83 -15.18
C ASP A 186 1.31 -22.40 -15.39
N ALA A 187 0.39 -22.75 -14.49
CA ALA A 187 -1.01 -22.28 -14.56
C ALA A 187 -1.13 -20.75 -14.51
N ILE A 188 -0.32 -20.06 -13.73
CA ILE A 188 -0.29 -18.59 -13.69
C ILE A 188 0.25 -18.03 -15.02
N LEU A 189 1.29 -18.64 -15.60
CA LEU A 189 1.82 -18.26 -16.91
C LEU A 189 0.77 -18.43 -18.02
N GLU A 190 0.03 -19.54 -18.02
CA GLU A 190 -1.08 -19.78 -18.95
C GLU A 190 -2.19 -18.74 -18.83
N MET A 191 -2.41 -18.20 -17.63
CA MET A 191 -3.32 -17.08 -17.39
C MET A 191 -2.75 -15.70 -17.80
N GLY A 192 -1.52 -15.64 -18.37
CA GLY A 192 -0.84 -14.41 -18.77
C GLY A 192 -0.05 -13.75 -17.62
N GLY A 193 0.39 -14.51 -16.62
CA GLY A 193 1.28 -14.03 -15.55
C GLY A 193 0.61 -13.16 -14.50
N LEU A 194 1.42 -12.55 -13.65
CA LEU A 194 1.03 -11.60 -12.60
C LEU A 194 1.44 -10.18 -13.00
N TYR A 195 0.92 -9.18 -12.30
CA TYR A 195 1.43 -7.81 -12.39
C TYR A 195 2.76 -7.67 -11.63
N TYR A 196 2.83 -8.28 -10.45
CA TYR A 196 4.00 -8.22 -9.56
C TYR A 196 4.13 -9.50 -8.75
N LEU A 197 5.36 -9.94 -8.54
CA LEU A 197 5.68 -11.06 -7.64
C LEU A 197 6.78 -10.64 -6.68
N SER A 198 6.56 -10.84 -5.37
CA SER A 198 7.60 -10.72 -4.35
C SER A 198 7.66 -11.99 -3.51
N ILE A 199 8.86 -12.58 -3.40
CA ILE A 199 9.09 -13.75 -2.56
C ILE A 199 9.88 -13.32 -1.33
N ASN A 200 9.36 -13.62 -0.15
CA ASN A 200 10.07 -13.38 1.09
C ASN A 200 11.00 -14.54 1.40
N LEU A 201 12.30 -14.35 1.16
CA LEU A 201 13.39 -15.29 1.44
C LEU A 201 14.51 -14.55 2.15
N SER A 202 14.67 -14.75 3.47
CA SER A 202 15.56 -13.93 4.30
C SER A 202 16.90 -14.58 4.63
N THR A 203 17.06 -15.89 4.39
CA THR A 203 18.31 -16.62 4.61
C THR A 203 18.38 -17.88 3.75
N LEU A 204 19.60 -18.34 3.44
CA LEU A 204 19.89 -19.64 2.83
C LEU A 204 20.35 -20.68 3.86
N ASP A 205 20.50 -20.28 5.12
CA ASP A 205 20.79 -21.19 6.23
C ASP A 205 19.52 -21.88 6.69
N ARG A 206 19.49 -23.23 6.61
CA ARG A 206 18.29 -24.03 6.88
C ARG A 206 17.85 -23.98 8.34
N GLU A 207 18.81 -23.99 9.27
CA GLU A 207 18.49 -23.99 10.72
C GLU A 207 17.94 -22.64 11.13
N ARG A 208 18.54 -21.53 10.66
CA ARG A 208 17.99 -20.18 10.87
C ARG A 208 16.61 -20.03 10.22
N TYR A 209 16.45 -20.48 8.97
CA TYR A 209 15.16 -20.43 8.29
C TYR A 209 14.08 -21.14 9.11
N ARG A 210 14.40 -22.36 9.61
CA ARG A 210 13.47 -23.14 10.44
C ARG A 210 13.10 -22.42 11.73
N HIS A 211 14.09 -21.83 12.39
CA HIS A 211 13.89 -21.06 13.61
C HIS A 211 13.07 -19.80 13.33
N ASP A 212 13.45 -19.01 12.34
CA ASP A 212 12.88 -17.69 12.06
C ASP A 212 11.48 -17.74 11.47
N ARG A 213 11.10 -18.87 10.88
CA ARG A 213 9.82 -19.08 10.18
C ARG A 213 8.89 -20.10 10.84
N ASP A 214 9.33 -20.69 11.94
CA ASP A 214 8.59 -21.77 12.62
C ASP A 214 8.23 -22.91 11.64
N GLY A 215 9.20 -23.36 10.83
CA GLY A 215 8.99 -24.43 9.87
C GLY A 215 10.15 -24.68 8.91
N ASP A 216 10.40 -25.95 8.59
CA ASP A 216 11.50 -26.40 7.72
C ASP A 216 11.09 -26.44 6.23
N HIS A 217 10.78 -25.26 5.67
CA HIS A 217 10.32 -25.14 4.29
C HIS A 217 11.41 -24.70 3.29
N LEU A 218 12.62 -24.37 3.74
CA LEU A 218 13.66 -23.81 2.85
C LEU A 218 13.94 -24.68 1.62
N PRO A 219 14.11 -26.03 1.70
CA PRO A 219 14.36 -26.84 0.52
C PRO A 219 13.22 -26.78 -0.51
N LEU A 220 11.97 -26.71 -0.03
CA LEU A 220 10.78 -26.55 -0.87
C LEU A 220 10.76 -25.20 -1.57
N VAL A 221 11.01 -24.12 -0.80
CA VAL A 221 11.04 -22.75 -1.34
C VAL A 221 12.13 -22.62 -2.41
N LEU A 222 13.36 -23.08 -2.13
CA LEU A 222 14.46 -23.00 -3.08
C LEU A 222 14.14 -23.78 -4.38
N ARG A 223 13.56 -24.98 -4.28
CA ARG A 223 13.12 -25.72 -5.46
C ARG A 223 12.08 -24.96 -6.29
N ASN A 224 11.10 -24.34 -5.64
CA ASN A 224 10.06 -23.58 -6.33
C ASN A 224 10.65 -22.31 -6.98
N VAL A 225 11.52 -21.59 -6.26
CA VAL A 225 12.17 -20.37 -6.77
C VAL A 225 13.14 -20.70 -7.91
N ASP A 226 13.93 -21.77 -7.80
CA ASP A 226 14.82 -22.21 -8.88
C ASP A 226 14.04 -22.61 -10.16
N TYR A 227 12.83 -23.16 -10.01
CA TYR A 227 11.97 -23.47 -11.15
C TYR A 227 11.46 -22.23 -11.89
N LEU A 228 11.13 -21.17 -11.15
CA LEU A 228 10.48 -19.98 -11.72
C LEU A 228 11.45 -18.82 -11.98
N LYS A 229 12.71 -18.85 -11.51
CA LYS A 229 13.64 -17.70 -11.54
C LYS A 229 13.91 -17.11 -12.92
N ASP A 230 13.81 -17.92 -13.98
CA ASP A 230 14.07 -17.51 -15.37
C ASP A 230 12.76 -17.36 -16.19
N LYS A 231 11.60 -17.63 -15.57
CA LYS A 231 10.30 -17.56 -16.23
C LYS A 231 9.69 -16.14 -16.10
N PRO A 232 9.01 -15.63 -17.14
CA PRO A 232 8.40 -14.31 -17.13
C PRO A 232 7.06 -14.30 -16.37
N LEU A 233 7.07 -14.70 -15.09
CA LEU A 233 5.84 -14.82 -14.29
C LEU A 233 5.21 -13.47 -13.99
N ALA A 234 6.03 -12.42 -13.86
CA ALA A 234 5.62 -11.04 -13.76
C ALA A 234 6.66 -10.13 -14.44
N PRO A 235 6.27 -8.91 -14.88
CA PRO A 235 7.22 -7.89 -15.36
C PRO A 235 8.27 -7.54 -14.31
N ARG A 236 7.86 -7.47 -13.05
CA ARG A 236 8.73 -7.23 -11.90
C ARG A 236 8.62 -8.40 -10.92
N MET A 237 9.78 -8.99 -10.60
CA MET A 237 9.92 -10.13 -9.69
C MET A 237 10.99 -9.81 -8.65
N ASP A 238 10.61 -9.78 -7.39
CA ASP A 238 11.48 -9.39 -6.28
C ASP A 238 11.70 -10.55 -5.31
N ILE A 239 12.90 -10.59 -4.70
CA ILE A 239 13.14 -11.32 -3.46
C ILE A 239 13.34 -10.30 -2.35
N ALA A 240 12.46 -10.34 -1.36
CA ALA A 240 12.53 -9.51 -0.17
C ALA A 240 13.32 -10.24 0.92
N VAL A 241 14.47 -9.69 1.29
CA VAL A 241 15.31 -10.16 2.40
C VAL A 241 15.01 -9.28 3.61
N LEU A 242 14.29 -9.84 4.57
CA LEU A 242 13.87 -9.16 5.81
C LEU A 242 14.80 -9.56 6.96
N GLY A 243 15.24 -8.60 7.76
CA GLY A 243 16.06 -8.85 8.94
C GLY A 243 16.25 -7.62 9.82
N GLY A 244 17.10 -7.73 10.84
CA GLY A 244 17.31 -6.69 11.85
C GLY A 244 18.27 -5.56 11.46
N GLY A 245 18.77 -5.51 10.21
CA GLY A 245 19.74 -4.50 9.78
C GLY A 245 21.18 -4.76 10.27
N ASP A 246 21.45 -5.88 10.93
CA ASP A 246 22.72 -6.29 11.48
C ASP A 246 23.67 -6.92 10.43
N GLU A 247 24.82 -7.39 10.86
CA GLU A 247 25.81 -8.01 9.98
C GLU A 247 25.31 -9.34 9.40
N VAL A 248 24.57 -10.12 10.17
CA VAL A 248 23.98 -11.39 9.71
C VAL A 248 22.99 -11.13 8.58
N HIS A 249 22.15 -10.11 8.72
CA HIS A 249 21.20 -9.72 7.69
C HIS A 249 21.91 -9.25 6.40
N ARG A 250 23.02 -8.48 6.52
CA ARG A 250 23.82 -8.07 5.36
C ARG A 250 24.48 -9.24 4.65
N GLN A 251 24.98 -10.24 5.40
CA GLN A 251 25.57 -11.47 4.85
C GLN A 251 24.51 -12.31 4.12
N ASP A 252 23.33 -12.49 4.69
CA ASP A 252 22.20 -13.18 4.04
C ASP A 252 21.78 -12.47 2.75
N PHE A 253 21.66 -11.15 2.78
CA PHE A 253 21.35 -10.37 1.59
C PHE A 253 22.40 -10.58 0.49
N ALA A 254 23.70 -10.53 0.83
CA ALA A 254 24.77 -10.75 -0.12
C ALA A 254 24.75 -12.17 -0.72
N ALA A 255 24.50 -13.19 0.12
CA ALA A 255 24.41 -14.58 -0.32
C ALA A 255 23.21 -14.84 -1.25
N ILE A 256 22.04 -14.29 -0.89
CA ILE A 256 20.82 -14.42 -1.71
C ILE A 256 20.99 -13.67 -3.04
N ARG A 257 21.54 -12.46 -3.01
CA ARG A 257 21.83 -11.68 -4.22
C ARG A 257 22.81 -12.41 -5.15
N ALA A 258 23.85 -13.04 -4.60
CA ALA A 258 24.81 -13.83 -5.38
C ALA A 258 24.13 -15.06 -5.99
N ARG A 259 23.27 -15.78 -5.23
CA ARG A 259 22.56 -16.98 -5.72
C ARG A 259 21.63 -16.67 -6.91
N PHE A 260 20.97 -15.53 -6.89
CA PHE A 260 19.98 -15.15 -7.92
C PHE A 260 20.52 -14.15 -8.95
N ALA A 261 21.85 -13.92 -8.95
CA ALA A 261 22.49 -13.09 -9.97
C ALA A 261 22.22 -13.65 -11.38
N GLY A 262 21.81 -12.76 -12.31
CA GLY A 262 21.48 -13.13 -13.68
C GLY A 262 20.10 -13.78 -13.87
N SER A 263 19.32 -14.00 -12.81
CA SER A 263 17.92 -14.39 -12.91
C SER A 263 17.02 -13.17 -13.15
N ARG A 264 15.70 -13.40 -13.26
CA ARG A 264 14.72 -12.32 -13.37
C ARG A 264 14.38 -11.62 -12.05
N PHE A 265 14.94 -12.08 -10.94
CA PHE A 265 14.70 -11.50 -9.63
C PHE A 265 15.60 -10.30 -9.34
N GLU A 266 15.00 -9.23 -8.82
CA GLU A 266 15.70 -8.19 -8.09
C GLU A 266 15.69 -8.51 -6.59
N VAL A 267 16.84 -8.39 -5.91
CA VAL A 267 16.95 -8.71 -4.49
C VAL A 267 17.00 -7.43 -3.69
N HIS A 268 16.08 -7.28 -2.73
CA HIS A 268 15.90 -6.09 -1.92
C HIS A 268 16.15 -6.36 -0.44
N PHE A 269 16.87 -5.43 0.19
CA PHE A 269 17.14 -5.41 1.62
C PHE A 269 16.07 -4.62 2.35
N TYR A 270 15.38 -5.24 3.31
CA TYR A 270 14.39 -4.57 4.13
C TYR A 270 14.61 -4.86 5.61
N GLU A 271 14.63 -3.82 6.43
CA GLU A 271 14.60 -3.99 7.86
C GLU A 271 13.17 -4.27 8.35
N VAL A 272 13.07 -5.16 9.34
CA VAL A 272 11.79 -5.44 9.99
C VAL A 272 11.32 -4.22 10.78
N MET A 273 10.01 -4.05 10.87
CA MET A 273 9.38 -2.94 11.57
C MET A 273 8.40 -3.46 12.63
N ASN A 274 8.12 -2.65 13.63
CA ASN A 274 7.27 -3.02 14.76
C ASN A 274 5.76 -3.07 14.43
N ARG A 275 5.37 -2.84 13.17
CA ARG A 275 3.95 -2.85 12.72
C ARG A 275 3.06 -1.95 13.56
N ALA A 276 3.49 -0.71 13.77
CA ALA A 276 2.81 0.28 14.60
C ALA A 276 2.46 -0.26 16.00
N GLY A 277 3.40 -1.00 16.60
CA GLY A 277 3.30 -1.53 17.97
C GLY A 277 2.71 -2.95 18.08
N ALA A 278 2.34 -3.60 16.97
CA ALA A 278 1.87 -5.00 16.99
C ALA A 278 3.01 -6.01 17.17
N LEU A 279 4.27 -5.59 16.99
CA LEU A 279 5.47 -6.40 17.24
C LEU A 279 6.39 -5.69 18.23
N PRO A 280 7.04 -6.43 19.15
CA PRO A 280 8.01 -5.86 20.11
C PRO A 280 9.41 -5.67 19.51
N ILE A 281 9.58 -5.78 18.18
CA ILE A 281 10.87 -5.76 17.48
C ILE A 281 10.81 -4.85 16.26
N GLY A 282 11.99 -4.54 15.73
CA GLY A 282 12.17 -3.83 14.47
C GLY A 282 12.09 -2.31 14.61
N LEU A 283 12.10 -1.65 13.47
CA LEU A 283 12.04 -0.18 13.40
C LEU A 283 10.75 0.35 14.00
N HIS A 284 10.88 1.36 14.81
CA HIS A 284 9.77 2.09 15.47
C HIS A 284 10.16 3.57 15.62
N PRO A 285 9.20 4.48 15.75
CA PRO A 285 9.53 5.87 16.02
C PRO A 285 10.14 6.03 17.43
N LEU A 286 11.02 7.02 17.61
CA LEU A 286 11.67 7.33 18.90
C LEU A 286 10.69 7.72 20.02
N GLY A 287 9.44 7.94 19.69
CA GLY A 287 8.37 8.29 20.63
C GLY A 287 7.05 8.37 19.89
N ARG A 288 6.00 8.81 20.58
CA ARG A 288 4.71 9.05 19.93
C ARG A 288 4.73 10.36 19.16
N HIS A 289 4.31 10.33 17.92
CA HIS A 289 4.15 11.53 17.09
C HIS A 289 3.08 12.46 17.67
N GLN A 290 3.45 13.70 17.97
CA GLN A 290 2.53 14.68 18.56
C GLN A 290 1.61 15.27 17.49
N ARG A 291 2.15 15.54 16.29
CA ARG A 291 1.40 16.11 15.18
C ARG A 291 1.60 15.30 13.92
N LEU A 292 0.49 14.87 13.34
CA LEU A 292 0.48 14.11 12.09
C LEU A 292 0.28 15.07 10.91
N CYS A 293 0.96 14.81 9.80
CA CYS A 293 0.91 15.64 8.59
C CYS A 293 0.82 14.80 7.30
N GLY A 294 0.60 13.49 7.42
CA GLY A 294 0.47 12.60 6.26
C GLY A 294 1.01 11.19 6.51
N CYS A 295 1.07 10.44 5.44
CA CYS A 295 1.61 9.08 5.40
C CYS A 295 2.50 8.94 4.16
N GLU A 296 3.77 8.53 4.36
CA GLU A 296 4.76 8.34 3.29
C GLU A 296 4.90 6.90 2.81
N GLN A 297 4.19 5.97 3.43
CA GLN A 297 4.22 4.59 2.93
C GLN A 297 3.60 4.57 1.53
N THR A 298 4.27 3.85 0.60
CA THR A 298 3.97 3.81 -0.83
C THR A 298 2.52 4.13 -1.15
N GLY A 299 2.31 5.28 -1.81
CA GLY A 299 1.00 5.73 -2.23
C GLY A 299 0.07 6.09 -1.08
N SER A 300 0.51 6.83 -0.07
CA SER A 300 -0.34 7.28 1.06
C SER A 300 -1.49 6.32 1.43
N ARG A 301 -1.31 5.48 2.40
CA ARG A 301 -2.29 4.42 2.75
C ARG A 301 -3.73 4.91 2.86
N PRO A 302 -4.05 6.01 3.56
CA PRO A 302 -5.45 6.41 3.71
C PRO A 302 -6.08 7.01 2.44
N VAL A 303 -5.28 7.46 1.44
CA VAL A 303 -5.78 8.15 0.25
C VAL A 303 -5.79 7.27 -0.98
N GLN A 304 -4.77 6.43 -1.16
CA GLN A 304 -4.57 5.67 -2.39
C GLN A 304 -4.74 4.15 -2.23
N TRP A 305 -5.01 3.67 -1.02
CA TRP A 305 -5.20 2.24 -0.74
C TRP A 305 -6.58 1.94 -0.17
N VAL A 306 -7.01 0.71 -0.41
CA VAL A 306 -7.99 0.03 0.41
C VAL A 306 -7.41 -1.28 0.92
N HIS A 307 -7.64 -1.59 2.19
CA HIS A 307 -7.29 -2.85 2.83
C HIS A 307 -8.58 -3.57 3.19
N ILE A 308 -8.77 -4.76 2.64
CA ILE A 308 -9.99 -5.56 2.83
C ILE A 308 -9.57 -6.86 3.53
N ASN A 309 -10.13 -7.09 4.71
CA ASN A 309 -9.87 -8.29 5.50
C ASN A 309 -10.77 -9.47 5.07
N PRO A 310 -10.52 -10.71 5.55
CA PRO A 310 -11.30 -11.89 5.15
C PRO A 310 -12.77 -11.86 5.54
N LEU A 311 -13.17 -10.96 6.45
CA LEU A 311 -14.56 -10.74 6.84
C LEU A 311 -15.30 -9.79 5.89
N GLY A 312 -14.66 -9.28 4.82
CA GLY A 312 -15.25 -8.30 3.92
C GLY A 312 -15.23 -6.86 4.46
N GLN A 313 -14.52 -6.62 5.55
CA GLN A 313 -14.42 -5.29 6.14
C GLN A 313 -13.26 -4.52 5.54
N CYS A 314 -13.47 -3.23 5.29
CA CYS A 314 -12.43 -2.29 4.92
C CYS A 314 -11.79 -1.74 6.20
N VAL A 315 -10.45 -1.79 6.27
CA VAL A 315 -9.66 -1.28 7.39
C VAL A 315 -8.74 -0.14 6.94
N LEU A 316 -8.36 0.72 7.87
CA LEU A 316 -7.58 1.92 7.56
C LEU A 316 -6.24 1.62 6.87
N CYS A 317 -5.51 0.62 7.38
CA CYS A 317 -4.11 0.42 6.97
C CYS A 317 -3.63 -1.00 7.28
N CYS A 318 -2.68 -1.49 6.48
CA CYS A 318 -1.97 -2.76 6.72
C CYS A 318 -1.09 -2.77 7.99
N GLN A 319 -0.92 -1.67 8.68
CA GLN A 319 -0.23 -1.66 9.99
C GLN A 319 -1.18 -2.00 11.14
N ASP A 320 -2.50 -1.98 10.91
CA ASP A 320 -3.51 -2.32 11.91
C ASP A 320 -3.79 -3.83 11.89
N TYR A 321 -2.90 -4.59 12.51
CA TYR A 321 -2.99 -6.05 12.57
C TYR A 321 -4.28 -6.56 13.24
N HIS A 322 -4.79 -5.82 14.21
CA HIS A 322 -5.96 -6.21 15.00
C HIS A 322 -7.29 -5.65 14.44
N ASP A 323 -7.28 -5.05 13.25
CA ASP A 323 -8.46 -4.46 12.60
C ASP A 323 -9.25 -3.50 13.52
N ARG A 324 -8.53 -2.69 14.35
CA ARG A 324 -9.15 -1.74 15.29
C ARG A 324 -9.81 -0.55 14.60
N TYR A 325 -9.38 -0.27 13.38
CA TYR A 325 -9.84 0.88 12.59
C TYR A 325 -10.62 0.41 11.36
N VAL A 326 -11.70 -0.35 11.59
CA VAL A 326 -12.66 -0.72 10.54
C VAL A 326 -13.41 0.54 10.09
N VAL A 327 -13.36 0.82 8.79
CA VAL A 327 -13.97 2.01 8.19
C VAL A 327 -15.29 1.72 7.48
N GLY A 328 -15.60 0.45 7.20
CA GLY A 328 -16.89 0.00 6.65
C GLY A 328 -16.90 -1.50 6.38
N ASP A 329 -18.06 -2.02 6.00
CA ASP A 329 -18.31 -3.44 5.74
C ASP A 329 -18.96 -3.60 4.35
N LEU A 330 -18.32 -4.38 3.48
CA LEU A 330 -18.78 -4.61 2.10
C LEU A 330 -19.98 -5.55 2.00
N HIS A 331 -20.42 -6.11 3.12
CA HIS A 331 -21.73 -6.78 3.19
C HIS A 331 -22.89 -5.78 3.29
N GLU A 332 -22.65 -4.58 3.78
CA GLU A 332 -23.66 -3.58 4.09
C GLU A 332 -23.56 -2.34 3.18
N GLU A 333 -22.35 -1.98 2.76
CA GLU A 333 -22.06 -0.74 2.04
C GLU A 333 -21.29 -1.02 0.74
N THR A 334 -21.39 -0.12 -0.22
CA THR A 334 -20.53 -0.16 -1.41
C THR A 334 -19.11 0.35 -1.09
N LEU A 335 -18.11 -0.09 -1.87
CA LEU A 335 -16.73 0.36 -1.73
C LEU A 335 -16.62 1.89 -1.79
N ASP A 336 -17.31 2.53 -2.73
CA ASP A 336 -17.30 4.00 -2.88
C ASP A 336 -17.92 4.69 -1.67
N ALA A 337 -19.03 4.16 -1.14
CA ALA A 337 -19.67 4.69 0.06
C ALA A 337 -18.73 4.60 1.28
N ILE A 338 -18.00 3.51 1.43
CA ILE A 338 -17.01 3.33 2.49
C ILE A 338 -15.83 4.30 2.31
N LEU A 339 -15.24 4.35 1.11
CA LEU A 339 -14.05 5.16 0.85
C LEU A 339 -14.30 6.66 0.92
N SER A 340 -15.49 7.13 0.51
CA SER A 340 -15.91 8.54 0.67
C SER A 340 -16.66 8.80 1.97
N GLY A 341 -16.96 7.77 2.74
CA GLY A 341 -17.81 7.83 3.92
C GLY A 341 -17.18 8.57 5.11
N PRO A 342 -18.01 8.89 6.13
CA PRO A 342 -17.59 9.74 7.24
C PRO A 342 -16.46 9.12 8.08
N ARG A 343 -16.43 7.79 8.25
CA ARG A 343 -15.37 7.11 9.02
C ARG A 343 -14.02 7.26 8.33
N MET A 344 -13.93 6.94 7.02
CA MET A 344 -12.67 7.05 6.29
C MET A 344 -12.26 8.52 6.11
N SER A 345 -13.21 9.43 5.90
CA SER A 345 -12.97 10.86 5.87
C SER A 345 -12.34 11.36 7.18
N LEU A 346 -12.87 10.94 8.34
CA LEU A 346 -12.33 11.29 9.65
C LEU A 346 -10.90 10.77 9.82
N MET A 347 -10.63 9.49 9.44
CA MET A 347 -9.27 8.93 9.51
C MET A 347 -8.28 9.73 8.67
N ARG A 348 -8.65 10.15 7.46
CA ARG A 348 -7.81 11.00 6.62
C ARG A 348 -7.55 12.36 7.27
N ARG A 349 -8.56 13.00 7.87
CA ARG A 349 -8.39 14.28 8.58
C ARG A 349 -7.40 14.14 9.73
N TRP A 350 -7.44 13.04 10.48
CA TRP A 350 -6.48 12.76 11.54
C TRP A 350 -5.06 12.53 11.01
N VAL A 351 -4.92 11.69 9.97
CA VAL A 351 -3.60 11.39 9.38
C VAL A 351 -2.93 12.62 8.80
N TYR A 352 -3.71 13.51 8.19
CA TYR A 352 -3.19 14.73 7.55
C TYR A 352 -3.25 15.99 8.44
N GLY A 353 -3.56 15.83 9.73
CA GLY A 353 -3.54 16.91 10.70
C GLY A 353 -4.57 18.01 10.45
N MET A 354 -5.63 17.72 9.70
CA MET A 354 -6.79 18.60 9.51
C MET A 354 -7.63 18.67 10.79
N GLU A 355 -7.59 17.61 11.59
CA GLU A 355 -8.16 17.50 12.92
C GLU A 355 -7.18 16.80 13.86
N ALA A 356 -7.27 17.07 15.16
CA ALA A 356 -6.45 16.38 16.15
C ALA A 356 -6.85 14.90 16.25
N ALA A 357 -5.91 14.00 16.02
CA ALA A 357 -6.13 12.58 16.21
C ALA A 357 -6.14 12.23 17.72
N PRO A 358 -6.90 11.19 18.14
CA PRO A 358 -6.80 10.63 19.49
C PRO A 358 -5.38 10.24 19.87
N ASP A 359 -5.07 10.20 21.17
CA ASP A 359 -3.72 9.91 21.64
C ASP A 359 -3.30 8.47 21.36
N ASP A 360 -4.25 7.54 21.28
CA ASP A 360 -4.04 6.12 20.98
C ASP A 360 -4.13 5.79 19.48
N PHE A 361 -4.33 6.81 18.62
CA PHE A 361 -4.43 6.60 17.17
C PHE A 361 -3.16 5.95 16.61
N ILE A 362 -3.34 4.88 15.84
CA ILE A 362 -2.25 4.01 15.35
C ILE A 362 -1.10 4.76 14.66
N CYS A 363 -1.41 5.80 13.90
CA CYS A 363 -0.38 6.58 13.18
C CYS A 363 0.57 7.34 14.11
N ARG A 364 0.20 7.57 15.39
CA ARG A 364 1.10 8.20 16.37
C ARG A 364 2.29 7.32 16.77
N GLN A 365 2.27 6.05 16.44
CA GLN A 365 3.37 5.10 16.68
C GLN A 365 3.83 4.37 15.41
N CYS A 366 3.49 4.93 14.24
CA CYS A 366 3.88 4.37 12.94
C CYS A 366 5.11 5.09 12.37
N ILE A 367 6.11 4.33 11.90
CA ILE A 367 7.33 4.90 11.31
C ILE A 367 7.07 5.61 9.98
N TYR A 368 5.95 5.35 9.32
CA TYR A 368 5.57 5.97 8.05
C TYR A 368 4.70 7.22 8.22
N ALA A 369 4.39 7.60 9.44
CA ALA A 369 3.67 8.84 9.68
C ALA A 369 4.59 10.04 9.43
N ILE A 370 4.13 10.97 8.60
CA ILE A 370 4.80 12.26 8.40
C ILE A 370 4.41 13.17 9.55
N THR A 371 5.41 13.83 10.12
CA THR A 371 5.24 14.76 11.23
C THR A 371 5.78 16.14 10.85
N SER A 372 5.31 17.17 11.54
CA SER A 372 5.82 18.54 11.37
C SER A 372 7.01 18.81 12.29
#